data_ba9ad56d5ae92718bf07d7639bd77eaa
#
_entry.id   ba9ad56d5ae92718bf07d7639bd77eaa
#
_cell.length_a   1.000
_cell.length_b   1.000
_cell.length_c   1.000
_cell.angle_alpha   90.00
_cell.angle_beta   90.00
_cell.angle_gamma   90.00
#
_symmetry.space_group_name_H-M   'P 1'
#
loop_
_entity.id
_entity.type
_entity.pdbx_description
1 polymer ?
#
loop_
_entity_poly.entity_id
_entity_poly.type
_entity_poly.pdbx_seq_one_letter_code
_entity_poly.pdbx_strand_id
1 'polypeptide(L)'
;MPDYQQERFGECDKYKSDYTVFNVLGIEVWIENDKLSEALKALTEKKRNIILLSYFMDMADGEISHFINIPRSNVQYHRTKTLETLRKYMEEHE
;
A
#
# COMPACT_ATOMS: atom_id res chain seq x y z
N MET A 1 20.65 -18.07 -13.65
CA MET A 1 20.55 -18.01 -13.17
C MET A 1 20.65 -17.57 -12.81
N PRO A 2 20.75 -17.55 -12.99
CA PRO A 2 20.73 -17.21 -12.50
C PRO A 2 20.75 -16.46 -12.09
N ASP A 3 20.76 -16.51 -12.44
CA ASP A 3 20.74 -16.05 -11.81
C ASP A 3 20.69 -15.16 -11.70
N TYR A 4 20.45 -15.15 -12.16
CA TYR A 4 20.21 -14.65 -11.90
C TYR A 4 20.12 -13.82 -11.65
N GLN A 5 20.03 -13.82 -11.77
CA GLN A 5 19.80 -13.37 -11.32
C GLN A 5 20.14 -12.72 -10.90
N GLN A 6 20.62 -12.90 -11.11
CA GLN A 6 20.87 -12.47 -10.56
C GLN A 6 21.51 -11.78 -10.45
N GLU A 7 21.97 -12.08 -10.93
CA GLU A 7 22.43 -11.41 -10.87
C GLU A 7 22.57 -10.16 -10.94
N ARG A 8 22.68 -9.62 -11.33
CA ARG A 8 22.59 -8.34 -11.49
C ARG A 8 22.55 -7.45 -10.40
N PHE A 9 23.37 -7.29 -9.60
CA PHE A 9 22.94 -6.96 -8.38
C PHE A 9 23.57 -5.85 -7.62
N GLY A 10 24.56 -5.17 -8.06
CA GLY A 10 25.06 -3.99 -7.40
C GLY A 10 24.02 -2.89 -7.34
N GLU A 11 23.19 -2.84 -8.33
CA GLU A 11 22.15 -1.85 -8.40
C GLU A 11 21.03 -2.08 -7.44
N CYS A 12 20.91 -3.31 -6.98
CA CYS A 12 19.80 -3.65 -6.10
C CYS A 12 19.85 -2.90 -4.79
N ASP A 13 21.05 -2.59 -4.32
CA ASP A 13 21.18 -1.85 -3.07
C ASP A 13 20.52 -0.48 -3.16
N LYS A 14 20.69 0.15 -4.29
CA LYS A 14 20.10 1.44 -4.51
C LYS A 14 18.58 1.37 -4.46
N TYR A 15 18.01 0.34 -5.05
CA TYR A 15 16.56 0.22 -5.09
C TYR A 15 15.99 -0.05 -3.71
N LYS A 16 16.70 -0.76 -2.88
CA LYS A 16 16.21 -1.06 -1.56
C LYS A 16 15.89 0.18 -0.76
N SER A 17 16.71 1.22 -0.92
CA SER A 17 16.50 2.43 -0.14
C SER A 17 15.30 3.22 -0.61
N ASP A 18 14.79 2.91 -1.80
CA ASP A 18 13.67 3.64 -2.38
C ASP A 18 12.32 3.02 -2.06
N TYR A 19 12.31 1.89 -1.37
CA TYR A 19 11.05 1.20 -1.08
C TYR A 19 10.67 1.35 0.38
N THR A 20 9.36 1.47 0.60
CA THR A 20 8.79 1.36 1.93
C THR A 20 7.93 0.11 1.95
N VAL A 21 8.10 -0.73 2.94
CA VAL A 21 7.37 -1.99 3.05
C VAL A 21 6.29 -1.86 4.10
N PHE A 22 5.05 -2.12 3.70
CA PHE A 22 3.94 -2.18 4.63
C PHE A 22 3.49 -3.63 4.77
N ASN A 23 3.20 -4.03 6.00
CA ASN A 23 2.73 -5.39 6.25
C ASN A 23 1.24 -5.35 6.57
N VAL A 24 0.46 -6.06 5.76
CA VAL A 24 -0.99 -6.12 5.93
C VAL A 24 -1.36 -7.57 6.23
N LEU A 25 -1.48 -7.90 7.51
CA LEU A 25 -1.89 -9.22 7.95
C LEU A 25 -1.04 -10.32 7.29
N GLY A 26 0.26 -10.10 7.27
CA GLY A 26 1.19 -11.07 6.72
C GLY A 26 1.56 -10.86 5.27
N ILE A 27 0.89 -9.94 4.60
CA ILE A 27 1.19 -9.63 3.20
C ILE A 27 2.08 -8.40 3.15
N GLU A 28 3.22 -8.51 2.49
CA GLU A 28 4.12 -7.37 2.33
C GLU A 28 3.75 -6.60 1.07
N VAL A 29 3.61 -5.29 1.22
CA VAL A 29 3.33 -4.40 0.10
C VAL A 29 4.49 -3.41 -0.01
N TRP A 30 5.15 -3.40 -1.14
CA TRP A 30 6.32 -2.57 -1.36
C TRP A 30 5.93 -1.33 -2.15
N ILE A 31 6.15 -0.18 -1.56
CA ILE A 31 5.76 1.10 -2.17
C ILE A 31 7.03 1.86 -2.54
N GLU A 32 7.12 2.21 -3.80
CA GLU A 32 8.30 2.87 -4.36
C GLU A 32 8.26 4.38 -4.21
N ASN A 33 7.08 4.96 -4.18
CA ASN A 33 6.88 6.40 -4.16
C ASN A 33 6.96 6.94 -2.73
N ASP A 34 7.98 7.76 -2.46
CA ASP A 34 8.19 8.30 -1.11
C ASP A 34 7.02 9.14 -0.62
N LYS A 35 6.49 9.97 -1.51
CA LYS A 35 5.38 10.83 -1.13
C LYS A 35 4.15 10.00 -0.76
N LEU A 36 3.87 8.99 -1.55
CA LEU A 36 2.76 8.09 -1.28
C LEU A 36 2.99 7.33 0.02
N SER A 37 4.23 6.88 0.25
CA SER A 37 4.55 6.17 1.49
C SER A 37 4.31 7.05 2.70
N GLU A 38 4.70 8.32 2.62
CA GLU A 38 4.48 9.25 3.71
C GLU A 38 2.99 9.45 3.96
N ALA A 39 2.22 9.58 2.89
CA ALA A 39 0.78 9.74 3.02
C ALA A 39 0.15 8.51 3.66
N LEU A 40 0.60 7.33 3.27
CA LEU A 40 0.08 6.10 3.84
C LEU A 40 0.44 5.96 5.31
N LYS A 41 1.64 6.38 5.69
CA LYS A 41 2.06 6.34 7.08
C LYS A 41 1.21 7.25 7.97
N ALA A 42 0.67 8.30 7.40
CA ALA A 42 -0.17 9.25 8.14
C ALA A 42 -1.56 8.69 8.43
N LEU A 43 -1.95 7.61 7.76
CA LEU A 43 -3.26 7.02 7.96
C LEU A 43 -3.26 6.06 9.15
N THR A 44 -4.46 5.83 9.70
CA THR A 44 -4.61 4.78 10.69
C THR A 44 -4.36 3.43 10.01
N GLU A 45 -4.03 2.44 10.81
CA GLU A 45 -3.74 1.10 10.28
C GLU A 45 -4.91 0.56 9.46
N LYS A 46 -6.12 0.72 9.97
CA LYS A 46 -7.31 0.20 9.29
C LYS A 46 -7.49 0.84 7.92
N LYS A 47 -7.39 2.15 7.85
CA LYS A 47 -7.55 2.85 6.58
C LYS A 47 -6.45 2.51 5.60
N ARG A 48 -5.23 2.47 6.11
CA ARG A 48 -4.07 2.13 5.28
C ARG A 48 -4.22 0.73 4.71
N ASN A 49 -4.63 -0.23 5.54
CA ASN A 49 -4.79 -1.61 5.09
C ASN A 49 -5.83 -1.71 3.97
N ILE A 50 -6.95 -1.01 4.13
CA ILE A 50 -7.98 -1.04 3.11
C ILE A 50 -7.46 -0.52 1.77
N ILE A 51 -6.73 0.57 1.80
CA ILE A 51 -6.18 1.14 0.57
C ILE A 51 -5.13 0.20 -0.04
N LEU A 52 -4.25 -0.34 0.78
CA LEU A 52 -3.21 -1.23 0.27
C LEU A 52 -3.82 -2.47 -0.37
N LEU A 53 -4.83 -3.07 0.28
CA LEU A 53 -5.47 -4.26 -0.27
C LEU A 53 -6.25 -3.93 -1.54
N SER A 54 -6.89 -2.78 -1.57
CA SER A 54 -7.72 -2.41 -2.71
C SER A 54 -6.90 -2.06 -3.95
N TYR A 55 -5.85 -1.26 -3.78
CA TYR A 55 -5.14 -0.70 -4.92
C TYR A 55 -3.86 -1.40 -5.27
N PHE A 56 -3.20 -2.00 -4.30
CA PHE A 56 -1.94 -2.67 -4.58
C PHE A 56 -2.08 -4.17 -4.67
N MET A 57 -3.08 -4.73 -3.98
CA MET A 57 -3.34 -6.17 -4.06
C MET A 57 -4.54 -6.49 -4.93
N ASP A 58 -5.21 -5.46 -5.44
CA ASP A 58 -6.31 -5.59 -6.39
C ASP A 58 -7.45 -6.44 -5.84
N MET A 59 -7.78 -6.26 -4.57
CA MET A 59 -8.87 -6.99 -3.94
C MET A 59 -10.17 -6.22 -4.03
N ALA A 60 -11.26 -6.93 -4.25
CA ALA A 60 -12.59 -6.33 -4.25
C ALA A 60 -13.03 -6.04 -2.82
N ASP A 61 -14.01 -5.14 -2.68
CA ASP A 61 -14.52 -4.77 -1.36
C ASP A 61 -14.98 -5.97 -0.56
N GLY A 62 -15.65 -6.91 -1.22
CA GLY A 62 -16.12 -8.13 -0.54
C GLY A 62 -14.97 -8.99 -0.03
N GLU A 63 -13.90 -9.08 -0.81
CA GLU A 63 -12.74 -9.84 -0.40
C GLU A 63 -12.04 -9.17 0.78
N ILE A 64 -11.92 -7.86 0.74
CA ILE A 64 -11.31 -7.12 1.83
C ILE A 64 -12.14 -7.29 3.10
N SER A 65 -13.47 -7.21 2.95
CA SER A 65 -14.40 -7.40 4.06
C SER A 65 -14.15 -8.71 4.78
N HIS A 66 -13.97 -9.79 4.02
CA HIS A 66 -13.66 -11.09 4.59
C HIS A 66 -12.27 -11.12 5.23
N PHE A 67 -11.32 -10.52 4.55
CA PHE A 67 -9.92 -10.62 4.96
C PHE A 67 -9.66 -9.91 6.29
N ILE A 68 -10.24 -8.72 6.46
CA ILE A 68 -10.01 -7.95 7.68
C ILE A 68 -11.20 -7.93 8.61
N ASN A 69 -12.24 -8.69 8.25
CA ASN A 69 -13.40 -8.95 9.12
C ASN A 69 -14.16 -7.69 9.52
N ILE A 70 -14.55 -6.90 8.54
CA ILE A 70 -15.43 -5.75 8.75
C ILE A 70 -16.52 -5.77 7.68
N PRO A 71 -17.64 -5.09 7.92
CA PRO A 71 -18.71 -5.07 6.92
C PRO A 71 -18.25 -4.46 5.60
N ARG A 72 -18.81 -4.99 4.52
CA ARG A 72 -18.46 -4.52 3.19
C ARG A 72 -18.73 -3.04 3.00
N SER A 73 -19.84 -2.54 3.59
CA SER A 73 -20.16 -1.13 3.49
C SER A 73 -19.08 -0.26 4.15
N ASN A 74 -18.49 -0.76 5.24
CA ASN A 74 -17.41 -0.04 5.90
C ASN A 74 -16.17 0.00 5.02
N VAL A 75 -15.88 -1.09 4.31
CA VAL A 75 -14.76 -1.12 3.39
C VAL A 75 -14.95 -0.06 2.32
N GLN A 76 -16.12 0.00 1.72
CA GLN A 76 -16.41 0.96 0.68
C GLN A 76 -16.29 2.39 1.19
N TYR A 77 -16.86 2.65 2.36
CA TYR A 77 -16.82 3.98 2.96
C TYR A 77 -15.38 4.43 3.21
N HIS A 78 -14.61 3.58 3.87
CA HIS A 78 -13.23 3.92 4.22
C HIS A 78 -12.36 4.06 2.97
N ARG A 79 -12.59 3.20 1.99
CA ARG A 79 -11.82 3.28 0.74
C ARG A 79 -12.04 4.63 0.08
N THR A 80 -13.30 5.04 -0.06
CA THR A 80 -13.64 6.30 -0.71
C THR A 80 -13.08 7.49 0.07
N LYS A 81 -13.31 7.51 1.38
CA LYS A 81 -12.85 8.63 2.20
C LYS A 81 -11.34 8.71 2.27
N THR A 82 -10.69 7.57 2.38
CA THR A 82 -9.24 7.54 2.49
C THR A 82 -8.60 7.99 1.18
N LEU A 83 -9.18 7.63 0.05
CA LEU A 83 -8.69 8.10 -1.23
C LEU A 83 -8.72 9.61 -1.33
N GLU A 84 -9.80 10.22 -0.86
CA GLU A 84 -9.88 11.68 -0.85
C GLU A 84 -8.77 12.28 0.01
N THR A 85 -8.54 11.69 1.16
CA THR A 85 -7.51 12.16 2.07
C THR A 85 -6.13 12.04 1.43
N LEU A 86 -5.86 10.91 0.79
CA LEU A 86 -4.59 10.70 0.11
C LEU A 86 -4.39 11.69 -1.03
N ARG A 87 -5.43 11.92 -1.80
CA ARG A 87 -5.34 12.84 -2.91
C ARG A 87 -4.99 14.24 -2.42
N LYS A 88 -5.66 14.68 -1.37
CA LYS A 88 -5.37 15.98 -0.77
C LYS A 88 -3.94 16.06 -0.28
N TYR A 89 -3.50 15.03 0.41
CA TYR A 89 -2.15 15.00 0.94
C TYR A 89 -1.13 15.11 -0.19
N MET A 90 -1.34 14.35 -1.26
CA MET A 90 -0.43 14.37 -2.39
C MET A 90 -0.39 15.73 -3.06
N GLU A 91 -1.53 16.39 -3.15
CA GLU A 91 -1.60 17.72 -3.76
C GLU A 91 -0.90 18.76 -2.91
N GLU A 92 -1.08 18.68 -1.61
CA GLU A 92 -0.51 19.67 -0.71
C GLU A 92 1.00 19.55 -0.57
N HIS A 93 1.52 18.36 -0.78
CA HIS A 93 2.94 18.09 -0.56
C HIS A 93 3.72 17.92 -1.86
N GLU A 94 3.16 18.41 -2.92
CA GLU A 94 3.87 18.45 -4.17
C GLU A 94 4.99 19.49 -4.12
#